data_9f00d87605f3a095d6f863a4e2c667ee
#
_entry.id   9f00d87605f3a095d6f863a4e2c667ee
#
_cell.length_a   1.000
_cell.length_b   1.000
_cell.length_c   1.000
_cell.angle_alpha   90.00
_cell.angle_beta   90.00
_cell.angle_gamma   90.00
#
_symmetry.space_group_name_H-M   'P 1'
#
loop_
_entity.id
_entity.type
_entity.pdbx_description
1 polymer ?
#
loop_
_entity_poly.entity_id
_entity_poly.type
_entity_poly.pdbx_seq_one_letter_code
_entity_poly.pdbx_strand_id
1 'polypeptide(L)'
;MSKRWSILLVFTVALMAALFHFLPGQAITTGSWGLSFQKEGYAPKGPATTDELSALDAAYLGDTTQKKIYLTFDSGYENGCTAKILDVLKEHNVPATFFLVGNYIERNPELVKRMVEEGHIVGNHTMHHYDMSKYSDPKTFAKELTDLEDLYREVTGQELAKYYRPPQGIYSQQNLKMAQDMGYKTLFWSLAYVDWNTNAQPTKEAAFQKLLPRTHNGAVILLHSTSTTNAEILDELLTQWKSQGYTFATLDNLFA
;
A
#
# COMPACT_ATOMS: atom_id res chain seq x y z
N MET A 1 72.34 -21.37 47.09
CA MET A 1 72.19 -20.93 45.68
C MET A 1 70.86 -21.44 45.18
N SER A 2 69.78 -20.56 45.18
CA SER A 2 68.43 -20.91 44.79
C SER A 2 68.05 -20.13 43.56
N LYS A 3 67.80 -20.82 42.49
CA LYS A 3 67.32 -20.22 41.24
C LYS A 3 65.79 -20.02 41.34
N ARG A 4 65.33 -18.78 41.35
CA ARG A 4 63.94 -18.40 41.19
C ARG A 4 63.54 -18.50 39.72
N TRP A 5 62.55 -19.32 39.46
CA TRP A 5 61.88 -19.40 38.15
C TRP A 5 60.69 -18.45 38.18
N SER A 6 60.71 -17.43 37.38
CA SER A 6 59.55 -16.55 37.14
C SER A 6 58.71 -17.16 36.03
N ILE A 7 57.48 -17.56 36.38
CA ILE A 7 56.48 -18.02 35.41
C ILE A 7 55.76 -16.79 34.85
N LEU A 8 55.99 -16.52 33.57
CA LEU A 8 55.25 -15.48 32.79
C LEU A 8 53.91 -16.11 32.36
N LEU A 9 52.83 -15.64 32.97
CA LEU A 9 51.45 -15.99 32.51
C LEU A 9 51.12 -15.07 31.33
N VAL A 10 51.08 -15.64 30.15
CA VAL A 10 50.56 -14.95 28.94
C VAL A 10 49.06 -15.15 28.88
N PHE A 11 48.32 -14.11 29.18
CA PHE A 11 46.87 -14.08 28.94
C PHE A 11 46.61 -13.82 27.45
N THR A 12 46.28 -14.83 26.69
CA THR A 12 45.71 -14.70 25.34
C THR A 12 44.25 -14.38 25.49
N VAL A 13 43.88 -13.11 25.28
CA VAL A 13 42.51 -12.69 25.11
C VAL A 13 42.08 -13.10 23.70
N ALA A 14 41.31 -14.19 23.61
CA ALA A 14 40.66 -14.56 22.36
C ALA A 14 39.50 -13.59 22.11
N LEU A 15 39.72 -12.62 21.19
CA LEU A 15 38.69 -11.74 20.66
C LEU A 15 37.81 -12.57 19.72
N MET A 16 36.68 -13.07 20.20
CA MET A 16 35.63 -13.63 19.33
C MET A 16 34.97 -12.49 18.61
N ALA A 17 35.47 -12.18 17.40
CA ALA A 17 34.74 -11.38 16.44
C ALA A 17 33.55 -12.23 15.95
N ALA A 18 32.35 -11.96 16.47
CA ALA A 18 31.11 -12.46 15.89
C ALA A 18 30.99 -11.85 14.50
N LEU A 19 31.41 -12.58 13.47
CA LEU A 19 31.09 -12.30 12.09
C LEU A 19 29.56 -12.51 11.91
N PHE A 20 28.81 -11.45 12.09
CA PHE A 20 27.45 -11.40 11.54
C PHE A 20 27.57 -11.55 10.03
N HIS A 21 27.37 -12.76 9.54
CA HIS A 21 27.12 -12.98 8.15
C HIS A 21 25.75 -12.37 7.85
N PHE A 22 25.75 -11.12 7.39
CA PHE A 22 24.62 -10.61 6.62
C PHE A 22 24.55 -11.50 5.37
N LEU A 23 23.62 -12.45 5.37
CA LEU A 23 23.15 -13.04 4.14
C LEU A 23 22.59 -11.86 3.33
N PRO A 24 23.13 -11.58 2.13
CA PRO A 24 22.53 -10.56 1.29
C PRO A 24 21.11 -11.03 1.00
N GLY A 25 20.10 -10.37 1.62
CA GLY A 25 18.73 -10.51 1.18
C GLY A 25 18.71 -10.27 -0.32
N GLN A 26 18.00 -11.08 -1.07
CA GLN A 26 17.89 -10.86 -2.51
C GLN A 26 17.37 -9.45 -2.71
N ALA A 27 18.16 -8.60 -3.38
CA ALA A 27 17.79 -7.22 -3.61
C ALA A 27 16.48 -7.18 -4.39
N ILE A 28 15.49 -6.42 -3.89
CA ILE A 28 14.28 -6.13 -4.64
C ILE A 28 14.70 -5.47 -5.95
N THR A 29 14.53 -6.17 -7.06
CA THR A 29 14.82 -5.63 -8.39
C THR A 29 13.66 -4.76 -8.87
N THR A 30 13.89 -3.90 -9.86
CA THR A 30 12.80 -3.19 -10.54
C THR A 30 11.81 -4.21 -11.11
N GLY A 31 10.53 -4.01 -10.78
CA GLY A 31 9.47 -4.93 -11.20
C GLY A 31 8.10 -4.27 -11.20
N SER A 32 7.13 -5.00 -11.69
CA SER A 32 5.71 -4.68 -11.58
C SER A 32 5.09 -5.56 -10.52
N TRP A 33 4.27 -4.98 -9.65
CA TRP A 33 3.57 -5.69 -8.60
C TRP A 33 2.52 -6.62 -9.19
N GLY A 34 2.68 -7.92 -8.98
CA GLY A 34 1.75 -8.95 -9.44
C GLY A 34 1.52 -10.00 -8.36
N LEU A 35 0.37 -10.64 -8.40
CA LEU A 35 -0.07 -11.59 -7.36
C LEU A 35 -0.20 -12.99 -7.92
N SER A 36 0.30 -13.98 -7.16
CA SER A 36 0.15 -15.40 -7.45
C SER A 36 -0.76 -16.05 -6.41
N PHE A 37 -2.02 -16.30 -6.81
CA PHE A 37 -3.01 -16.97 -5.96
C PHE A 37 -2.81 -18.49 -6.02
N GLN A 38 -2.62 -19.12 -4.87
CA GLN A 38 -2.39 -20.56 -4.75
C GLN A 38 -3.68 -21.30 -4.35
N LYS A 39 -4.52 -20.68 -3.55
CA LYS A 39 -5.75 -21.27 -3.00
C LYS A 39 -6.75 -20.16 -2.66
N GLU A 40 -8.02 -20.45 -2.88
CA GLU A 40 -9.11 -19.56 -2.50
C GLU A 40 -9.15 -19.32 -0.98
N GLY A 41 -9.44 -18.07 -0.59
CA GLY A 41 -9.50 -17.67 0.82
C GLY A 41 -8.14 -17.53 1.52
N TYR A 42 -7.03 -17.70 0.79
CA TYR A 42 -5.68 -17.54 1.33
C TYR A 42 -4.95 -16.38 0.68
N ALA A 43 -4.07 -15.75 1.47
CA ALA A 43 -3.23 -14.67 0.99
C ALA A 43 -2.35 -15.12 -0.19
N PRO A 44 -2.28 -14.33 -1.28
CA PRO A 44 -1.43 -14.63 -2.41
C PRO A 44 0.04 -14.36 -2.11
N LYS A 45 0.92 -14.87 -2.96
CA LYS A 45 2.33 -14.48 -2.96
C LYS A 45 2.52 -13.27 -3.86
N GLY A 46 3.25 -12.28 -3.37
CA GLY A 46 3.77 -11.15 -4.15
C GLY A 46 5.15 -11.45 -4.73
N PRO A 47 5.70 -10.52 -5.53
CA PRO A 47 7.09 -10.63 -6.06
C PRO A 47 8.16 -10.44 -4.99
N ALA A 48 7.81 -9.80 -3.87
CA ALA A 48 8.66 -9.64 -2.69
C ALA A 48 7.94 -10.19 -1.46
N THR A 49 8.69 -10.65 -0.48
CA THR A 49 8.17 -11.13 0.81
C THR A 49 7.74 -9.98 1.71
N THR A 50 6.95 -10.27 2.73
CA THR A 50 6.58 -9.28 3.76
C THR A 50 7.78 -8.70 4.48
N ASP A 51 8.80 -9.53 4.78
CA ASP A 51 10.02 -9.10 5.48
C ASP A 51 10.88 -8.16 4.61
N GLU A 52 11.03 -8.48 3.31
CA GLU A 52 11.75 -7.59 2.37
C GLU A 52 11.06 -6.24 2.21
N LEU A 53 9.73 -6.22 2.17
CA LEU A 53 8.97 -4.99 2.09
C LEU A 53 9.00 -4.19 3.39
N SER A 54 8.85 -4.85 4.54
CA SER A 54 8.84 -4.17 5.84
C SER A 54 10.16 -3.47 6.15
N ALA A 55 11.29 -4.00 5.66
CA ALA A 55 12.60 -3.34 5.77
C ALA A 55 12.66 -1.98 5.01
N LEU A 56 11.70 -1.72 4.11
CA LEU A 56 11.56 -0.49 3.33
C LEU A 56 10.25 0.26 3.67
N ASP A 57 9.69 0.04 4.85
CA ASP A 57 8.40 0.59 5.27
C ASP A 57 7.30 0.36 4.21
N ALA A 58 7.30 -0.82 3.59
CA ALA A 58 6.33 -1.20 2.58
C ALA A 58 5.51 -2.42 3.02
N ALA A 59 4.27 -2.51 2.56
CA ALA A 59 3.38 -3.62 2.84
C ALA A 59 2.44 -3.91 1.66
N TYR A 60 1.89 -5.12 1.61
CA TYR A 60 0.82 -5.50 0.69
C TYR A 60 -0.26 -6.34 1.36
N LEU A 61 -0.05 -6.72 2.61
CA LEU A 61 -0.84 -7.67 3.35
C LEU A 61 -0.78 -7.33 4.84
N GLY A 62 -1.91 -7.42 5.53
CA GLY A 62 -2.00 -7.31 6.97
C GLY A 62 -1.88 -8.65 7.69
N ASP A 63 -2.25 -8.67 8.95
CA ASP A 63 -2.24 -9.87 9.78
C ASP A 63 -3.23 -10.92 9.25
N THR A 64 -2.69 -12.02 8.74
CA THR A 64 -3.47 -13.13 8.15
C THR A 64 -4.22 -13.98 9.17
N THR A 65 -4.02 -13.74 10.46
CA THR A 65 -4.80 -14.40 11.54
C THR A 65 -6.13 -13.70 11.81
N GLN A 66 -6.29 -12.45 11.33
CA GLN A 66 -7.46 -11.61 11.59
C GLN A 66 -8.30 -11.43 10.32
N LYS A 67 -9.62 -11.58 10.46
CA LYS A 67 -10.59 -11.25 9.39
C LYS A 67 -10.73 -9.73 9.25
N LYS A 68 -9.65 -9.08 8.81
CA LYS A 68 -9.59 -7.65 8.51
C LYS A 68 -9.39 -7.41 7.03
N ILE A 69 -10.06 -6.39 6.51
CA ILE A 69 -9.91 -5.85 5.17
C ILE A 69 -9.44 -4.40 5.29
N TYR A 70 -8.44 -4.05 4.50
CA TYR A 70 -7.98 -2.68 4.27
C TYR A 70 -8.41 -2.29 2.86
N LEU A 71 -9.52 -1.56 2.79
CA LEU A 71 -10.12 -1.18 1.51
C LEU A 71 -9.45 0.06 0.96
N THR A 72 -8.98 -0.01 -0.29
CA THR A 72 -8.26 1.10 -0.93
C THR A 72 -8.76 1.35 -2.34
N PHE A 73 -8.73 2.62 -2.75
CA PHE A 73 -9.10 3.07 -4.09
C PHE A 73 -7.98 3.88 -4.70
N ASP A 74 -7.62 3.60 -5.97
CA ASP A 74 -6.78 4.47 -6.77
C ASP A 74 -7.66 5.37 -7.64
N SER A 75 -7.36 6.69 -7.64
CA SER A 75 -8.20 7.70 -8.25
C SER A 75 -7.36 8.69 -9.05
N GLY A 76 -7.36 8.55 -10.38
CA GLY A 76 -6.64 9.43 -11.29
C GLY A 76 -7.52 10.50 -11.95
N TYR A 77 -8.82 10.22 -12.13
CA TYR A 77 -9.83 11.15 -12.63
C TYR A 77 -11.22 10.74 -12.13
N GLU A 78 -12.21 11.61 -12.31
CA GLU A 78 -13.59 11.39 -11.89
C GLU A 78 -14.51 11.19 -13.12
N ASN A 79 -15.47 10.28 -13.00
CA ASN A 79 -16.46 9.98 -14.03
C ASN A 79 -17.89 9.77 -13.49
N GLY A 80 -18.18 10.29 -12.29
CA GLY A 80 -19.47 10.19 -11.63
C GLY A 80 -19.63 9.00 -10.68
N CYS A 81 -18.55 8.26 -10.40
CA CYS A 81 -18.59 7.07 -9.56
C CYS A 81 -18.21 7.34 -8.10
N THR A 82 -17.26 8.24 -7.83
CA THR A 82 -16.70 8.42 -6.49
C THR A 82 -17.76 8.86 -5.47
N ALA A 83 -18.67 9.76 -5.84
CA ALA A 83 -19.73 10.19 -4.91
C ALA A 83 -20.60 9.02 -4.45
N LYS A 84 -20.95 8.10 -5.35
CA LYS A 84 -21.73 6.89 -5.03
C LYS A 84 -20.94 5.94 -4.14
N ILE A 85 -19.64 5.78 -4.40
CA ILE A 85 -18.73 4.96 -3.55
C ILE A 85 -18.71 5.52 -2.14
N LEU A 86 -18.54 6.84 -1.97
CA LEU A 86 -18.54 7.51 -0.66
C LEU A 86 -19.90 7.34 0.06
N ASP A 87 -21.03 7.46 -0.65
CA ASP A 87 -22.36 7.24 -0.08
C ASP A 87 -22.47 5.84 0.53
N VAL A 88 -22.05 4.81 -0.19
CA VAL A 88 -22.06 3.41 0.26
C VAL A 88 -21.11 3.19 1.44
N LEU A 89 -19.89 3.72 1.37
CA LEU A 89 -18.92 3.60 2.47
C LEU A 89 -19.47 4.22 3.76
N LYS A 90 -20.12 5.38 3.65
CA LYS A 90 -20.77 6.07 4.77
C LYS A 90 -21.93 5.25 5.35
N GLU A 91 -22.84 4.74 4.50
CA GLU A 91 -23.98 3.91 4.92
C GLU A 91 -23.50 2.66 5.67
N HIS A 92 -22.43 2.03 5.17
CA HIS A 92 -21.83 0.88 5.80
C HIS A 92 -20.92 1.20 6.99
N ASN A 93 -20.61 2.47 7.26
CA ASN A 93 -19.61 2.90 8.25
C ASN A 93 -18.26 2.17 8.04
N VAL A 94 -17.76 2.17 6.80
CA VAL A 94 -16.52 1.51 6.39
C VAL A 94 -15.46 2.53 6.05
N PRO A 95 -14.33 2.57 6.78
CA PRO A 95 -13.21 3.42 6.41
C PRO A 95 -12.49 2.87 5.16
N ALA A 96 -11.99 3.78 4.33
CA ALA A 96 -11.20 3.45 3.16
C ALA A 96 -9.99 4.39 3.03
N THR A 97 -9.04 4.02 2.19
CA THR A 97 -7.94 4.90 1.78
C THR A 97 -8.03 5.18 0.29
N PHE A 98 -7.98 6.45 -0.09
CA PHE A 98 -7.97 6.88 -1.48
C PHE A 98 -6.57 7.37 -1.84
N PHE A 99 -5.91 6.70 -2.78
CA PHE A 99 -4.63 7.14 -3.34
C PHE A 99 -4.92 8.04 -4.54
N LEU A 100 -4.69 9.34 -4.37
CA LEU A 100 -5.08 10.35 -5.35
C LEU A 100 -3.88 10.81 -6.19
N VAL A 101 -4.14 11.03 -7.49
CA VAL A 101 -3.23 11.70 -8.42
C VAL A 101 -3.53 13.21 -8.42
N GLY A 102 -2.53 14.05 -8.72
CA GLY A 102 -2.68 15.51 -8.73
C GLY A 102 -3.89 15.99 -9.56
N ASN A 103 -4.06 15.48 -10.77
CA ASN A 103 -5.21 15.82 -11.61
C ASN A 103 -6.57 15.56 -10.95
N TYR A 104 -6.66 14.50 -10.10
CA TYR A 104 -7.92 14.23 -9.39
C TYR A 104 -8.20 15.31 -8.35
N ILE A 105 -7.19 15.70 -7.57
CA ILE A 105 -7.30 16.72 -6.51
C ILE A 105 -7.67 18.08 -7.12
N GLU A 106 -6.97 18.49 -8.18
CA GLU A 106 -7.22 19.76 -8.88
C GLU A 106 -8.65 19.91 -9.40
N ARG A 107 -9.18 18.82 -9.98
CA ARG A 107 -10.47 18.87 -10.66
C ARG A 107 -11.66 18.56 -9.78
N ASN A 108 -11.44 17.91 -8.63
CA ASN A 108 -12.51 17.43 -7.75
C ASN A 108 -12.29 17.80 -6.28
N PRO A 109 -11.98 19.07 -5.95
CA PRO A 109 -11.64 19.49 -4.59
C PRO A 109 -12.75 19.17 -3.59
N GLU A 110 -14.01 19.24 -3.98
CA GLU A 110 -15.13 18.96 -3.10
C GLU A 110 -15.26 17.48 -2.74
N LEU A 111 -14.91 16.57 -3.67
CA LEU A 111 -14.85 15.13 -3.35
C LEU A 111 -13.69 14.81 -2.42
N VAL A 112 -12.54 15.48 -2.61
CA VAL A 112 -11.38 15.31 -1.71
C VAL A 112 -11.71 15.78 -0.30
N LYS A 113 -12.34 16.95 -0.14
CA LYS A 113 -12.81 17.44 1.17
C LYS A 113 -13.80 16.46 1.80
N ARG A 114 -14.74 15.95 1.01
CA ARG A 114 -15.73 14.97 1.45
C ARG A 114 -15.07 13.68 1.97
N MET A 115 -14.03 13.17 1.27
CA MET A 115 -13.26 12.00 1.74
C MET A 115 -12.71 12.23 3.16
N VAL A 116 -12.13 13.41 3.39
CA VAL A 116 -11.56 13.79 4.70
C VAL A 116 -12.65 13.93 5.75
N GLU A 117 -13.74 14.64 5.46
CA GLU A 117 -14.86 14.88 6.36
C GLU A 117 -15.58 13.59 6.78
N GLU A 118 -15.61 12.59 5.89
CA GLU A 118 -16.20 11.28 6.16
C GLU A 118 -15.21 10.29 6.81
N GLY A 119 -14.00 10.75 7.16
CA GLY A 119 -13.01 9.99 7.94
C GLY A 119 -12.20 8.99 7.12
N HIS A 120 -12.15 9.17 5.80
CA HIS A 120 -11.27 8.38 4.93
C HIS A 120 -9.85 8.94 4.94
N ILE A 121 -8.87 8.08 4.72
CA ILE A 121 -7.48 8.48 4.52
C ILE A 121 -7.27 8.84 3.05
N VAL A 122 -6.58 9.95 2.80
CA VAL A 122 -6.05 10.27 1.47
C VAL A 122 -4.56 10.00 1.46
N GLY A 123 -4.10 9.18 0.51
CA GLY A 123 -2.69 8.84 0.28
C GLY A 123 -2.18 9.40 -1.04
N ASN A 124 -0.87 9.37 -1.19
CA ASN A 124 -0.14 9.91 -2.33
C ASN A 124 -0.03 8.89 -3.47
N HIS A 125 -0.55 9.23 -4.66
CA HIS A 125 -0.39 8.44 -5.88
C HIS A 125 0.40 9.21 -6.96
N THR A 126 1.26 10.13 -6.53
CA THR A 126 2.10 11.07 -7.30
C THR A 126 1.32 12.18 -8.01
N MET A 127 2.02 13.26 -8.33
CA MET A 127 1.41 14.40 -9.02
C MET A 127 0.93 14.04 -10.43
N HIS A 128 1.72 13.25 -11.19
CA HIS A 128 1.46 13.00 -12.60
C HIS A 128 1.23 11.54 -12.97
N HIS A 129 1.23 10.61 -12.00
CA HIS A 129 1.06 9.17 -12.23
C HIS A 129 2.13 8.57 -13.17
N TYR A 130 3.37 9.06 -13.10
CA TYR A 130 4.48 8.54 -13.90
C TYR A 130 5.02 7.21 -13.33
N ASP A 131 5.71 6.46 -14.17
CA ASP A 131 6.50 5.30 -13.75
C ASP A 131 7.68 5.77 -12.90
N MET A 132 7.50 5.72 -11.58
CA MET A 132 8.47 6.22 -10.62
C MET A 132 9.76 5.41 -10.58
N SER A 133 9.79 4.19 -11.10
CA SER A 133 11.00 3.38 -11.17
C SER A 133 12.08 3.99 -12.08
N LYS A 134 11.70 4.90 -12.95
CA LYS A 134 12.61 5.64 -13.84
C LYS A 134 13.27 6.85 -13.18
N TYR A 135 12.84 7.23 -11.98
CA TYR A 135 13.37 8.37 -11.25
C TYR A 135 14.50 7.88 -10.33
N SER A 136 15.76 8.09 -10.74
CA SER A 136 16.94 7.72 -9.96
C SER A 136 17.47 8.87 -9.09
N ASP A 137 17.13 10.13 -9.44
CA ASP A 137 17.47 11.29 -8.65
C ASP A 137 16.45 11.51 -7.52
N PRO A 138 16.88 11.53 -6.24
CA PRO A 138 15.99 11.70 -5.10
C PRO A 138 15.18 13.01 -5.12
N LYS A 139 15.73 14.09 -5.67
CA LYS A 139 15.03 15.38 -5.73
C LYS A 139 13.87 15.34 -6.72
N THR A 140 14.10 14.74 -7.88
CA THR A 140 13.05 14.60 -8.91
C THR A 140 11.96 13.63 -8.44
N PHE A 141 12.36 12.54 -7.77
CA PHE A 141 11.40 11.64 -7.13
C PHE A 141 10.57 12.35 -6.05
N ALA A 142 11.24 13.07 -5.15
CA ALA A 142 10.59 13.78 -4.07
C ALA A 142 9.58 14.82 -4.60
N LYS A 143 9.92 15.51 -5.70
CA LYS A 143 9.04 16.53 -6.27
C LYS A 143 7.68 15.99 -6.67
N GLU A 144 7.58 14.78 -7.22
CA GLU A 144 6.31 14.15 -7.58
C GLU A 144 5.40 13.93 -6.35
N LEU A 145 6.00 13.71 -5.17
CA LEU A 145 5.25 13.49 -3.95
C LEU A 145 4.95 14.80 -3.22
N THR A 146 5.92 15.73 -3.15
CA THR A 146 5.74 17.00 -2.44
C THR A 146 4.82 17.97 -3.16
N ASP A 147 4.85 18.02 -4.50
CA ASP A 147 3.91 18.84 -5.26
C ASP A 147 2.45 18.40 -4.99
N LEU A 148 2.20 17.11 -4.82
CA LEU A 148 0.88 16.60 -4.46
C LEU A 148 0.53 16.91 -2.99
N GLU A 149 1.49 16.83 -2.06
CA GLU A 149 1.27 17.25 -0.67
C GLU A 149 0.85 18.72 -0.59
N ASP A 150 1.54 19.60 -1.33
CA ASP A 150 1.25 21.03 -1.35
C ASP A 150 -0.14 21.31 -1.94
N LEU A 151 -0.48 20.66 -3.06
CA LEU A 151 -1.81 20.76 -3.66
C LEU A 151 -2.92 20.27 -2.72
N TYR A 152 -2.69 19.13 -2.05
CA TYR A 152 -3.66 18.59 -1.08
C TYR A 152 -3.86 19.57 0.10
N ARG A 153 -2.78 20.15 0.62
CA ARG A 153 -2.84 21.14 1.68
C ARG A 153 -3.57 22.40 1.24
N GLU A 154 -3.36 22.87 0.01
CA GLU A 154 -4.09 24.02 -0.55
C GLU A 154 -5.61 23.75 -0.59
N VAL A 155 -6.02 22.54 -1.01
CA VAL A 155 -7.43 22.17 -1.14
C VAL A 155 -8.11 21.92 0.20
N THR A 156 -7.44 21.24 1.14
CA THR A 156 -8.07 20.73 2.36
C THR A 156 -7.69 21.51 3.62
N GLY A 157 -6.61 22.27 3.59
CA GLY A 157 -6.01 22.88 4.77
C GLY A 157 -5.33 21.90 5.72
N GLN A 158 -5.18 20.64 5.33
CA GLN A 158 -4.60 19.57 6.16
C GLN A 158 -3.34 19.00 5.52
N GLU A 159 -2.48 18.37 6.34
CA GLU A 159 -1.32 17.63 5.85
C GLU A 159 -1.76 16.29 5.26
N LEU A 160 -1.15 15.91 4.13
CA LEU A 160 -1.40 14.61 3.51
C LEU A 160 -0.82 13.48 4.36
N ALA A 161 -1.58 12.41 4.55
CA ALA A 161 -1.09 11.22 5.24
C ALA A 161 0.10 10.60 4.48
N LYS A 162 1.13 10.16 5.20
CA LYS A 162 2.37 9.62 4.62
C LYS A 162 2.21 8.17 4.15
N TYR A 163 1.16 7.92 3.36
CA TYR A 163 0.94 6.67 2.63
C TYR A 163 1.14 6.92 1.14
N TYR A 164 1.96 6.08 0.52
CA TYR A 164 2.30 6.17 -0.90
C TYR A 164 1.95 4.87 -1.62
N ARG A 165 1.41 4.96 -2.81
CA ARG A 165 1.28 3.83 -3.72
C ARG A 165 1.97 4.14 -5.04
N PRO A 166 2.95 3.32 -5.48
CA PRO A 166 3.60 3.50 -6.77
C PRO A 166 2.58 3.39 -7.91
N PRO A 167 2.53 4.35 -8.85
CA PRO A 167 1.71 4.23 -10.04
C PRO A 167 1.92 2.90 -10.76
N GLN A 168 0.81 2.29 -11.23
CA GLN A 168 0.82 1.01 -11.96
C GLN A 168 1.41 -0.16 -11.16
N GLY A 169 1.75 0.03 -9.89
CA GLY A 169 2.48 -0.97 -9.10
C GLY A 169 3.92 -1.20 -9.59
N ILE A 170 4.48 -0.29 -10.39
CA ILE A 170 5.87 -0.39 -10.84
C ILE A 170 6.78 0.24 -9.79
N TYR A 171 7.81 -0.49 -9.38
CA TYR A 171 8.69 -0.09 -8.28
C TYR A 171 10.12 -0.59 -8.47
N SER A 172 11.04 0.01 -7.75
CA SER A 172 12.40 -0.49 -7.53
C SER A 172 12.75 -0.37 -6.05
N GLN A 173 13.74 -1.13 -5.60
CA GLN A 173 14.26 -0.98 -4.23
C GLN A 173 14.68 0.45 -3.92
N GLN A 174 15.30 1.12 -4.90
CA GLN A 174 15.74 2.51 -4.76
C GLN A 174 14.54 3.46 -4.54
N ASN A 175 13.44 3.28 -5.28
CA ASN A 175 12.26 4.13 -5.13
C ASN A 175 11.54 3.90 -3.81
N LEU A 176 11.45 2.63 -3.34
CA LEU A 176 10.91 2.32 -2.02
C LEU A 176 11.77 2.97 -0.92
N LYS A 177 13.10 2.92 -1.05
CA LYS A 177 14.01 3.60 -0.11
C LYS A 177 13.85 5.12 -0.13
N MET A 178 13.71 5.73 -1.30
CA MET A 178 13.46 7.18 -1.41
C MET A 178 12.12 7.58 -0.75
N ALA A 179 11.07 6.78 -0.92
CA ALA A 179 9.79 7.01 -0.25
C ALA A 179 9.93 6.87 1.28
N GLN A 180 10.62 5.83 1.76
CA GLN A 180 10.93 5.62 3.17
C GLN A 180 11.70 6.81 3.76
N ASP A 181 12.73 7.32 3.06
CA ASP A 181 13.54 8.47 3.52
C ASP A 181 12.72 9.76 3.63
N MET A 182 11.60 9.86 2.93
CA MET A 182 10.62 10.94 3.05
C MET A 182 9.55 10.68 4.12
N GLY A 183 9.66 9.57 4.86
CA GLY A 183 8.71 9.16 5.91
C GLY A 183 7.44 8.51 5.38
N TYR A 184 7.40 8.12 4.11
CA TYR A 184 6.26 7.42 3.55
C TYR A 184 6.28 5.93 3.88
N LYS A 185 5.08 5.39 4.13
CA LYS A 185 4.80 3.96 4.13
C LYS A 185 4.22 3.56 2.77
N THR A 186 4.92 2.68 2.04
CA THR A 186 4.50 2.27 0.70
C THR A 186 3.50 1.12 0.77
N LEU A 187 2.38 1.26 0.08
CA LEU A 187 1.33 0.24 0.07
C LEU A 187 1.11 -0.35 -1.32
N PHE A 188 1.31 -1.65 -1.44
CA PHE A 188 0.81 -2.47 -2.53
C PHE A 188 -0.56 -3.07 -2.18
N TRP A 189 -0.96 -4.15 -2.82
CA TRP A 189 -2.24 -4.82 -2.59
C TRP A 189 -2.07 -6.34 -2.59
N SER A 190 -3.00 -7.05 -1.96
CA SER A 190 -3.09 -8.51 -1.98
C SER A 190 -4.33 -9.03 -2.70
N LEU A 191 -5.22 -8.13 -3.12
CA LEU A 191 -6.39 -8.46 -3.93
C LEU A 191 -6.72 -7.29 -4.85
N ALA A 192 -6.82 -7.56 -6.14
CA ALA A 192 -7.28 -6.63 -7.16
C ALA A 192 -7.86 -7.40 -8.35
N TYR A 193 -8.56 -6.70 -9.22
CA TYR A 193 -9.01 -7.23 -10.50
C TYR A 193 -8.93 -6.13 -11.58
N VAL A 194 -9.17 -6.47 -12.83
CA VAL A 194 -9.11 -5.50 -13.93
C VAL A 194 -10.42 -4.71 -13.95
N ASP A 195 -10.44 -3.53 -13.34
CA ASP A 195 -11.59 -2.64 -13.18
C ASP A 195 -11.33 -1.21 -13.70
N TRP A 196 -10.07 -0.88 -14.03
CA TRP A 196 -9.66 0.47 -14.45
C TRP A 196 -10.01 0.81 -15.90
N ASN A 197 -10.29 -0.19 -16.75
CA ASN A 197 -10.61 0.06 -18.16
C ASN A 197 -12.07 0.49 -18.29
N THR A 198 -12.31 1.79 -18.34
CA THR A 198 -13.66 2.34 -18.43
C THR A 198 -14.41 1.98 -19.70
N ASN A 199 -13.71 1.60 -20.77
CA ASN A 199 -14.31 1.14 -22.04
C ASN A 199 -14.63 -0.35 -22.06
N ALA A 200 -14.17 -1.11 -21.05
CA ALA A 200 -14.37 -2.55 -20.94
C ALA A 200 -14.55 -2.95 -19.47
N GLN A 201 -15.61 -2.42 -18.86
CA GLN A 201 -15.94 -2.74 -17.47
C GLN A 201 -16.40 -4.21 -17.34
N PRO A 202 -15.90 -4.94 -16.33
CA PRO A 202 -16.39 -6.29 -16.06
C PRO A 202 -17.86 -6.27 -15.65
N THR A 203 -18.59 -7.38 -15.89
CA THR A 203 -19.93 -7.51 -15.35
C THR A 203 -19.88 -7.67 -13.82
N LYS A 204 -20.99 -7.42 -13.16
CA LYS A 204 -21.17 -7.61 -11.72
C LYS A 204 -20.77 -9.04 -11.29
N GLU A 205 -21.25 -10.05 -12.02
CA GLU A 205 -20.94 -11.46 -11.75
C GLU A 205 -19.44 -11.76 -11.89
N ALA A 206 -18.81 -11.22 -12.93
CA ALA A 206 -17.37 -11.38 -13.16
C ALA A 206 -16.55 -10.74 -12.03
N ALA A 207 -16.97 -9.57 -11.54
CA ALA A 207 -16.34 -8.90 -10.41
C ALA A 207 -16.44 -9.75 -9.12
N PHE A 208 -17.63 -10.25 -8.78
CA PHE A 208 -17.81 -11.13 -7.61
C PHE A 208 -17.04 -12.43 -7.73
N GLN A 209 -16.99 -13.06 -8.91
CA GLN A 209 -16.18 -14.26 -9.16
C GLN A 209 -14.68 -14.03 -8.98
N LYS A 210 -14.20 -12.79 -9.12
CA LYS A 210 -12.79 -12.43 -8.87
C LYS A 210 -12.53 -12.05 -7.41
N LEU A 211 -13.41 -11.27 -6.81
CA LEU A 211 -13.20 -10.69 -5.49
C LEU A 211 -13.48 -11.67 -4.36
N LEU A 212 -14.67 -12.29 -4.34
CA LEU A 212 -15.12 -13.08 -3.20
C LEU A 212 -14.26 -14.33 -2.93
N PRO A 213 -13.93 -15.19 -3.91
CA PRO A 213 -13.13 -16.38 -3.64
C PRO A 213 -11.68 -16.05 -3.24
N ARG A 214 -11.19 -14.87 -3.62
CA ARG A 214 -9.82 -14.41 -3.33
C ARG A 214 -9.71 -13.57 -2.06
N THR A 215 -10.83 -13.20 -1.46
CA THR A 215 -10.83 -12.49 -0.18
C THR A 215 -10.21 -13.37 0.90
N HIS A 216 -9.31 -12.82 1.68
CA HIS A 216 -8.52 -13.51 2.70
C HIS A 216 -8.28 -12.61 3.91
N ASN A 217 -7.87 -13.20 5.02
CA ASN A 217 -7.54 -12.46 6.23
C ASN A 217 -6.38 -11.49 5.96
N GLY A 218 -6.49 -10.28 6.48
CA GLY A 218 -5.48 -9.23 6.30
C GLY A 218 -5.44 -8.65 4.88
N ALA A 219 -6.48 -8.85 4.05
CA ALA A 219 -6.49 -8.40 2.66
C ALA A 219 -6.37 -6.89 2.54
N VAL A 220 -5.39 -6.43 1.76
CA VAL A 220 -5.33 -5.07 1.21
C VAL A 220 -5.96 -5.12 -0.18
N ILE A 221 -7.14 -4.51 -0.32
CA ILE A 221 -7.92 -4.57 -1.56
C ILE A 221 -7.74 -3.28 -2.34
N LEU A 222 -7.31 -3.42 -3.59
CA LEU A 222 -7.26 -2.32 -4.56
C LEU A 222 -8.47 -2.38 -5.48
N LEU A 223 -9.23 -1.30 -5.49
CA LEU A 223 -10.27 -0.97 -6.45
C LEU A 223 -9.96 0.38 -7.11
N HIS A 224 -10.58 0.69 -8.25
CA HIS A 224 -10.49 2.02 -8.85
C HIS A 224 -11.83 2.75 -8.72
N SER A 225 -11.77 4.01 -8.31
CA SER A 225 -12.97 4.84 -8.13
C SER A 225 -13.66 5.21 -9.45
N THR A 226 -12.96 5.07 -10.57
CA THR A 226 -13.49 5.27 -11.93
C THR A 226 -14.33 4.10 -12.46
N SER A 227 -14.35 2.96 -11.76
CA SER A 227 -15.10 1.78 -12.18
C SER A 227 -16.59 1.93 -11.90
N THR A 228 -17.41 1.93 -12.96
CA THR A 228 -18.87 1.89 -12.82
C THR A 228 -19.32 0.59 -12.15
N THR A 229 -18.65 -0.52 -12.44
CA THR A 229 -18.92 -1.80 -11.80
C THR A 229 -18.68 -1.73 -10.29
N ASN A 230 -17.56 -1.14 -9.84
CA ASN A 230 -17.30 -0.97 -8.41
C ASN A 230 -18.39 -0.12 -7.73
N ALA A 231 -18.79 0.99 -8.36
CA ALA A 231 -19.85 1.85 -7.82
C ALA A 231 -21.21 1.14 -7.72
N GLU A 232 -21.46 0.13 -8.57
CA GLU A 232 -22.70 -0.65 -8.57
C GLU A 232 -22.69 -1.81 -7.58
N ILE A 233 -21.52 -2.45 -7.36
CA ILE A 233 -21.44 -3.67 -6.56
C ILE A 233 -21.03 -3.41 -5.10
N LEU A 234 -20.52 -2.24 -4.76
CA LEU A 234 -19.85 -2.00 -3.47
C LEU A 234 -20.76 -2.29 -2.28
N ASP A 235 -22.03 -1.89 -2.33
CA ASP A 235 -23.00 -2.16 -1.26
C ASP A 235 -23.14 -3.66 -0.98
N GLU A 236 -23.41 -4.44 -2.03
CA GLU A 236 -23.54 -5.89 -1.90
C GLU A 236 -22.21 -6.55 -1.50
N LEU A 237 -21.09 -6.06 -2.01
CA LEU A 237 -19.75 -6.56 -1.71
C LEU A 237 -19.40 -6.38 -0.23
N LEU A 238 -19.66 -5.18 0.33
CA LEU A 238 -19.46 -4.90 1.75
C LEU A 238 -20.38 -5.76 2.62
N THR A 239 -21.65 -5.93 2.21
CA THR A 239 -22.61 -6.79 2.90
C THR A 239 -22.11 -8.24 2.95
N GLN A 240 -21.63 -8.77 1.82
CA GLN A 240 -21.11 -10.14 1.76
C GLN A 240 -19.85 -10.32 2.61
N TRP A 241 -18.89 -9.38 2.57
CA TRP A 241 -17.70 -9.44 3.42
C TRP A 241 -18.05 -9.40 4.91
N LYS A 242 -18.98 -8.52 5.33
CA LYS A 242 -19.46 -8.47 6.71
C LYS A 242 -20.15 -9.78 7.13
N SER A 243 -20.98 -10.36 6.26
CA SER A 243 -21.65 -11.64 6.53
C SER A 243 -20.67 -12.80 6.70
N GLN A 244 -19.51 -12.73 6.05
CA GLN A 244 -18.39 -13.68 6.21
C GLN A 244 -17.54 -13.39 7.47
N GLY A 245 -17.89 -12.36 8.25
CA GLY A 245 -17.24 -11.99 9.49
C GLY A 245 -16.01 -11.11 9.31
N TYR A 246 -15.81 -10.50 8.13
CA TYR A 246 -14.75 -9.50 7.94
C TYR A 246 -15.13 -8.17 8.58
N THR A 247 -14.12 -7.50 9.15
CA THR A 247 -14.15 -6.11 9.61
C THR A 247 -13.24 -5.26 8.75
N PHE A 248 -13.47 -3.95 8.75
CA PHE A 248 -12.67 -3.00 7.97
C PHE A 248 -11.82 -2.14 8.89
N ALA A 249 -10.61 -1.83 8.46
CA ALA A 249 -9.65 -1.04 9.22
C ALA A 249 -8.92 -0.04 8.33
N THR A 250 -8.39 1.01 8.95
CA THR A 250 -7.55 2.01 8.29
C THR A 250 -6.11 1.52 8.13
N LEU A 251 -5.33 2.18 7.28
CA LEU A 251 -3.91 1.88 7.12
C LEU A 251 -3.09 2.14 8.39
N ASP A 252 -3.56 3.00 9.30
CA ASP A 252 -2.91 3.21 10.60
C ASP A 252 -2.86 1.90 11.39
N ASN A 253 -3.90 1.06 11.28
CA ASN A 253 -3.92 -0.26 11.90
C ASN A 253 -3.05 -1.30 11.18
N LEU A 254 -2.74 -1.10 9.90
CA LEU A 254 -1.87 -1.99 9.14
C LEU A 254 -0.41 -1.82 9.52
N PHE A 255 -0.02 -0.57 9.78
CA PHE A 255 1.35 -0.17 10.05
C PHE A 255 1.63 0.16 11.54
N ALA A 256 0.68 -0.20 12.43
CA ALA A 256 0.79 0.01 13.88
C ALA A 256 1.82 -0.94 14.54
#